data_e0d801805f5d8f10eaaabe792e01985f
#
_entry.id   e0d801805f5d8f10eaaabe792e01985f
#
_cell.length_a   1.000
_cell.length_b   1.000
_cell.length_c   1.000
_cell.angle_alpha   90.00
_cell.angle_beta   90.00
_cell.angle_gamma   90.00
#
_symmetry.space_group_name_H-M   'P 1'
#
loop_
_entity.id
_entity.type
_entity.pdbx_description
1 polymer ?
#
loop_
_entity_poly.entity_id
_entity_poly.type
_entity_poly.pdbx_seq_one_letter_code
_entity_poly.pdbx_strand_id
1 'polypeptide(L)'
;MKYFCNPINVNYRYQFNADPRKGGMLQICREAADPSMIFFEGRYYIFASMTLGVWVSDDLAHWENHRLPDTLPLYDYAPDVRVSNGWVWFSASSREHDCDRWRTRDILNGPYEKVDGNFPYWDPNLFFDDDGSVYFYWGCSNETPVYGVKLDLETMLPSGEKTELIHGDPHRIGYERVGEDNSTLPASEEEVEAGYQAFVKRQGVPESMIPAHLKPLIRGMFSKKPFIEGAWMDRHCGKYYLQYACPGAQYNTYADGVYVSDSPLGPFTLAKENPYSYKPGGFLPGAGHGSTMQDQEGSWWHAATMRISVNHDFERRVGLWPAGFDEDGQMFCNQRYGDWPMSVPDLRKDPWKDPEWMLLSVNKSVSASSFTEGHEPEKASEENVRSFWQAASNGREEWLQLDLEKVFNVHAVQINFADARIDIPCPGQIRPGSQARYIEEASTVTQWKLEASEDGENWFTVEDRHDAETDLSHDLIVCEEGFSARFFRLSDIAVPYAQAPCVSGLRVFGKGCGKAPEVPRFTAKRLSGIDMTVSVSKQEDALGYNILFGSSPGKLYHSYMVFSAEEKRIGALIEGRDYYVRVDAFNENGITEGVCVPLK
;
A
#
# COMPACT_ATOMS: atom_id res chain seq x y z
N MET A 1 3.45 24.21 1.51
CA MET A 1 3.60 23.31 0.37
C MET A 1 2.65 22.14 0.51
N LYS A 2 1.99 21.71 -0.57
CA LYS A 2 0.97 20.66 -0.50
C LYS A 2 1.28 19.52 -1.48
N TYR A 3 2.51 19.03 -1.41
CA TYR A 3 2.95 17.85 -2.18
C TYR A 3 3.12 16.66 -1.26
N PHE A 4 2.73 15.49 -1.73
CA PHE A 4 3.03 14.21 -1.11
C PHE A 4 3.64 13.25 -2.13
N CYS A 5 4.28 12.20 -1.64
CA CYS A 5 4.82 11.11 -2.44
C CYS A 5 4.57 9.80 -1.70
N ASN A 6 4.17 8.75 -2.40
CA ASN A 6 4.00 7.45 -1.76
C ASN A 6 5.30 6.65 -1.66
N PRO A 7 5.45 5.87 -0.57
CA PRO A 7 4.53 5.82 0.58
C PRO A 7 4.47 7.16 1.31
N ILE A 8 3.36 7.44 1.97
CA ILE A 8 3.20 8.73 2.67
C ILE A 8 4.30 8.93 3.72
N ASN A 9 4.75 10.18 3.86
CA ASN A 9 5.83 10.56 4.77
C ASN A 9 5.34 10.64 6.21
N VAL A 10 5.36 9.50 6.91
CA VAL A 10 4.93 9.34 8.29
C VAL A 10 5.93 8.48 9.07
N ASN A 11 5.89 8.57 10.40
CA ASN A 11 6.69 7.73 11.27
C ASN A 11 6.06 6.34 11.40
N TYR A 12 6.55 5.39 10.64
CA TYR A 12 6.17 3.98 10.74
C TYR A 12 6.82 3.34 11.96
N ARG A 13 6.03 2.71 12.85
CA ARG A 13 6.55 2.09 14.06
C ARG A 13 7.20 0.74 13.80
N TYR A 14 8.27 0.43 14.52
CA TYR A 14 8.87 -0.89 14.50
C TYR A 14 7.99 -1.93 15.16
N GLN A 15 7.96 -3.10 14.52
CA GLN A 15 7.27 -4.31 14.96
C GLN A 15 8.29 -5.41 15.23
N PHE A 16 8.20 -6.05 16.37
CA PHE A 16 8.98 -7.22 16.76
C PHE A 16 8.08 -8.44 16.67
N ASN A 17 8.10 -9.12 15.53
CA ASN A 17 7.21 -10.23 15.23
C ASN A 17 7.85 -11.55 15.63
N ALA A 18 7.22 -12.33 16.51
CA ALA A 18 7.64 -13.66 16.88
C ALA A 18 6.87 -14.70 16.04
N ASP A 19 7.41 -15.11 14.88
CA ASP A 19 6.76 -16.10 14.03
C ASP A 19 7.12 -17.53 14.50
N PRO A 20 6.18 -18.28 15.07
CA PRO A 20 6.41 -19.66 15.48
C PRO A 20 6.84 -20.56 14.32
N ARG A 21 6.42 -20.24 13.09
CA ARG A 21 6.76 -21.00 11.87
C ARG A 21 8.25 -20.87 11.52
N LYS A 22 8.90 -19.81 11.98
CA LYS A 22 10.33 -19.52 11.80
C LYS A 22 11.16 -19.81 13.07
N GLY A 23 10.66 -20.69 13.95
CA GLY A 23 11.38 -21.13 15.15
C GLY A 23 11.42 -20.10 16.28
N GLY A 24 10.52 -19.12 16.29
CA GLY A 24 10.45 -18.07 17.31
C GLY A 24 11.50 -16.96 17.15
N MET A 25 12.25 -16.95 16.06
CA MET A 25 13.17 -15.86 15.72
C MET A 25 12.36 -14.57 15.48
N LEU A 26 12.82 -13.48 16.06
CA LEU A 26 12.20 -12.18 15.87
C LEU A 26 12.42 -11.70 14.42
N GLN A 27 11.38 -11.19 13.83
CA GLN A 27 11.43 -10.46 12.58
C GLN A 27 11.05 -9.00 12.88
N ILE A 28 11.98 -8.11 12.63
CA ILE A 28 11.87 -6.70 13.00
C ILE A 28 11.79 -5.87 11.74
N CYS A 29 10.76 -5.04 11.63
CA CYS A 29 10.58 -4.10 10.52
C CYS A 29 9.64 -2.97 10.94
N ARG A 30 9.66 -1.86 10.23
CA ARG A 30 8.62 -0.84 10.33
C ARG A 30 7.36 -1.29 9.61
N GLU A 31 6.20 -1.00 10.19
CA GLU A 31 4.91 -1.39 9.58
C GLU A 31 3.82 -0.36 9.86
N ALA A 32 2.94 -0.17 8.89
CA ALA A 32 1.57 0.31 9.00
C ALA A 32 0.75 -0.19 7.82
N ALA A 33 -0.50 -0.56 8.07
CA ALA A 33 -1.35 -1.15 7.05
C ALA A 33 -2.84 -0.96 7.35
N ASP A 34 -3.68 -1.43 6.43
CA ASP A 34 -5.12 -1.50 6.60
C ASP A 34 -5.71 -0.13 7.03
N PRO A 35 -5.41 0.95 6.27
CA PRO A 35 -5.74 2.30 6.70
C PRO A 35 -7.23 2.56 6.63
N SER A 36 -7.79 3.11 7.71
CA SER A 36 -9.10 3.74 7.74
C SER A 36 -8.92 5.25 7.77
N MET A 37 -9.28 5.92 6.68
CA MET A 37 -9.11 7.35 6.51
C MET A 37 -10.44 8.08 6.62
N ILE A 38 -10.52 9.11 7.45
CA ILE A 38 -11.70 9.94 7.64
C ILE A 38 -11.37 11.44 7.58
N PHE A 39 -12.38 12.24 7.27
CA PHE A 39 -12.39 13.67 7.46
C PHE A 39 -13.33 14.03 8.62
N PHE A 40 -12.85 14.74 9.63
CA PHE A 40 -13.63 15.12 10.78
C PHE A 40 -13.20 16.50 11.33
N GLU A 41 -14.15 17.40 11.55
CA GLU A 41 -13.92 18.73 12.11
C GLU A 41 -12.80 19.54 11.43
N GLY A 42 -12.74 19.47 10.09
CA GLY A 42 -11.79 20.23 9.29
C GLY A 42 -10.41 19.59 9.13
N ARG A 43 -10.18 18.39 9.64
CA ARG A 43 -8.90 17.67 9.59
C ARG A 43 -9.05 16.27 9.02
N TYR A 44 -7.96 15.75 8.48
CA TYR A 44 -7.84 14.38 7.98
C TYR A 44 -7.19 13.50 9.03
N TYR A 45 -7.68 12.28 9.15
CA TYR A 45 -7.16 11.30 10.09
C TYR A 45 -6.94 9.96 9.39
N ILE A 46 -5.78 9.34 9.61
CA ILE A 46 -5.50 7.97 9.18
C ILE A 46 -5.25 7.11 10.42
N PHE A 47 -6.13 6.14 10.62
CA PHE A 47 -5.96 5.06 11.57
C PHE A 47 -5.43 3.87 10.81
N ALA A 48 -4.35 3.25 11.28
CA ALA A 48 -3.78 2.08 10.62
C ALA A 48 -3.33 1.05 11.64
N SER A 49 -3.30 -0.20 11.23
CA SER A 49 -2.78 -1.30 12.04
C SER A 49 -1.35 -1.02 12.49
N MET A 50 -1.02 -1.38 13.73
CA MET A 50 0.33 -1.39 14.28
C MET A 50 0.99 -0.02 14.48
N THR A 51 0.20 1.02 14.71
CA THR A 51 0.72 2.38 14.87
C THR A 51 0.59 2.93 16.29
N LEU A 52 -0.23 2.30 17.15
CA LEU A 52 -0.57 2.74 18.52
C LEU A 52 -1.18 4.14 18.58
N GLY A 53 -1.62 4.68 17.45
CA GLY A 53 -2.07 6.06 17.37
C GLY A 53 -2.83 6.35 16.09
N VAL A 54 -2.90 7.62 15.77
CA VAL A 54 -3.53 8.16 14.56
C VAL A 54 -2.61 9.20 13.95
N TRP A 55 -2.54 9.26 12.63
CA TRP A 55 -1.93 10.38 11.93
C TRP A 55 -2.98 11.42 11.59
N VAL A 56 -2.64 12.67 11.81
CA VAL A 56 -3.51 13.83 11.60
C VAL A 56 -2.87 14.77 10.59
N SER A 57 -3.69 15.30 9.68
CA SER A 57 -3.25 16.25 8.66
C SER A 57 -4.29 17.35 8.44
N ASP A 58 -3.83 18.55 8.15
CA ASP A 58 -4.68 19.65 7.70
C ASP A 58 -4.75 19.75 6.16
N ASP A 59 -3.86 19.02 5.43
CA ASP A 59 -3.65 19.24 4.00
C ASP A 59 -3.42 17.98 3.14
N LEU A 60 -3.47 16.77 3.74
CA LEU A 60 -3.17 15.47 3.12
C LEU A 60 -1.70 15.24 2.73
N ALA A 61 -0.83 16.22 2.93
CA ALA A 61 0.59 16.14 2.59
C ALA A 61 1.49 16.00 3.81
N HIS A 62 1.14 16.69 4.89
CA HIS A 62 1.90 16.70 6.15
C HIS A 62 1.10 16.03 7.25
N TRP A 63 1.71 15.06 7.91
CA TRP A 63 1.06 14.21 8.89
C TRP A 63 1.80 14.23 10.22
N GLU A 64 1.05 14.36 11.31
CA GLU A 64 1.56 14.27 12.67
C GLU A 64 0.96 13.06 13.38
N ASN A 65 1.78 12.29 14.10
CA ASN A 65 1.31 11.15 14.88
C ASN A 65 0.88 11.57 16.28
N HIS A 66 -0.30 11.10 16.68
CA HIS A 66 -0.82 11.26 18.03
C HIS A 66 -1.11 9.90 18.64
N ARG A 67 -0.57 9.64 19.84
CA ARG A 67 -0.86 8.42 20.59
C ARG A 67 -2.32 8.41 21.00
N LEU A 68 -3.00 7.28 20.79
CA LEU A 68 -4.36 7.05 21.26
C LEU A 68 -4.36 6.39 22.66
N PRO A 69 -5.48 6.50 23.43
CA PRO A 69 -5.59 5.88 24.75
C PRO A 69 -5.46 4.35 24.70
N ASP A 70 -4.75 3.76 25.67
CA ASP A 70 -4.55 2.31 25.79
C ASP A 70 -5.85 1.53 26.10
N THR A 71 -6.96 2.21 26.33
CA THR A 71 -8.29 1.60 26.45
C THR A 71 -8.82 1.09 25.12
N LEU A 72 -8.28 1.59 24.01
CA LEU A 72 -8.61 1.12 22.65
C LEU A 72 -7.82 -0.14 22.31
N PRO A 73 -8.34 -0.99 21.40
CA PRO A 73 -7.67 -2.22 20.97
C PRO A 73 -6.55 -1.93 19.94
N LEU A 74 -5.52 -1.18 20.34
CA LEU A 74 -4.45 -0.68 19.45
C LEU A 74 -3.48 -1.76 18.96
N TYR A 75 -3.55 -2.98 19.49
CA TYR A 75 -2.79 -4.14 19.05
C TYR A 75 -3.61 -5.07 18.15
N ASP A 76 -4.91 -4.78 17.98
CA ASP A 76 -5.76 -5.49 17.04
C ASP A 76 -5.60 -4.90 15.63
N TYR A 77 -5.93 -5.70 14.61
CA TYR A 77 -5.74 -5.34 13.21
C TYR A 77 -6.90 -4.56 12.63
N ALA A 78 -6.64 -3.97 11.46
CA ALA A 78 -7.62 -3.39 10.56
C ALA A 78 -8.63 -2.51 11.31
N PRO A 79 -8.20 -1.36 11.83
CA PRO A 79 -9.10 -0.43 12.48
C PRO A 79 -10.13 0.08 11.47
N ASP A 80 -11.40 -0.01 11.83
CA ASP A 80 -12.48 0.65 11.11
C ASP A 80 -12.90 1.90 11.86
N VAL A 81 -12.92 3.03 11.18
CA VAL A 81 -13.30 4.31 11.76
C VAL A 81 -14.31 5.00 10.86
N ARG A 82 -15.47 5.35 11.42
CA ARG A 82 -16.56 6.00 10.71
C ARG A 82 -17.09 7.21 11.46
N VAL A 83 -17.50 8.22 10.71
CA VAL A 83 -18.13 9.42 11.27
C VAL A 83 -19.63 9.35 11.04
N SER A 84 -20.41 9.53 12.11
CA SER A 84 -21.87 9.66 12.02
C SER A 84 -22.42 10.55 13.12
N ASN A 85 -23.26 11.51 12.77
CA ASN A 85 -23.96 12.41 13.71
C ASN A 85 -23.01 13.11 14.73
N GLY A 86 -21.82 13.53 14.27
CA GLY A 86 -20.82 14.17 15.11
C GLY A 86 -20.11 13.21 16.09
N TRP A 87 -20.27 11.91 15.93
CA TRP A 87 -19.52 10.87 16.59
C TRP A 87 -18.52 10.22 15.62
N VAL A 88 -17.36 9.92 16.15
CA VAL A 88 -16.37 9.06 15.49
C VAL A 88 -16.44 7.70 16.16
N TRP A 89 -16.73 6.68 15.37
CA TRP A 89 -16.83 5.29 15.79
C TRP A 89 -15.55 4.55 15.44
N PHE A 90 -15.06 3.74 16.36
CA PHE A 90 -13.83 2.97 16.22
C PHE A 90 -14.08 1.51 16.57
N SER A 91 -13.56 0.60 15.77
CA SER A 91 -13.43 -0.83 16.07
C SER A 91 -12.16 -1.40 15.45
N ALA A 92 -11.73 -2.58 15.90
CA ALA A 92 -10.61 -3.30 15.33
C ALA A 92 -10.83 -4.81 15.44
N SER A 93 -10.05 -5.60 14.69
CA SER A 93 -10.22 -7.03 14.51
C SER A 93 -9.62 -7.85 15.63
N SER A 94 -10.33 -8.84 16.16
CA SER A 94 -9.75 -9.92 16.94
C SER A 94 -10.46 -11.24 16.69
N ARG A 95 -9.70 -12.35 16.72
CA ARG A 95 -10.25 -13.71 16.71
C ARG A 95 -10.22 -14.36 18.09
N GLU A 96 -9.53 -13.73 19.05
CA GLU A 96 -9.33 -14.28 20.39
C GLU A 96 -10.39 -13.85 21.40
N HIS A 97 -11.11 -12.78 21.12
CA HIS A 97 -12.17 -12.24 21.98
C HIS A 97 -13.26 -11.53 21.16
N ASP A 98 -14.40 -11.27 21.79
CA ASP A 98 -15.43 -10.43 21.22
C ASP A 98 -14.88 -9.02 21.00
N CYS A 99 -15.15 -8.46 19.82
CA CYS A 99 -14.62 -7.15 19.44
C CYS A 99 -15.61 -6.06 19.85
N ASP A 100 -15.17 -5.19 20.71
CA ASP A 100 -15.91 -4.03 21.15
C ASP A 100 -15.88 -2.92 20.11
N ARG A 101 -16.86 -2.02 20.20
CA ARG A 101 -16.84 -0.75 19.47
C ARG A 101 -16.67 0.39 20.46
N TRP A 102 -16.10 1.47 19.96
CA TRP A 102 -15.83 2.66 20.75
C TRP A 102 -16.33 3.88 19.99
N ARG A 103 -16.73 4.92 20.70
CA ARG A 103 -17.08 6.19 20.05
C ARG A 103 -16.56 7.38 20.84
N THR A 104 -16.26 8.46 20.13
CA THR A 104 -15.81 9.72 20.72
C THR A 104 -16.33 10.91 19.93
N ARG A 105 -16.31 12.09 20.55
CA ARG A 105 -16.47 13.39 19.87
C ARG A 105 -15.14 14.12 19.73
N ASP A 106 -14.08 13.63 20.38
CA ASP A 106 -12.74 14.19 20.29
C ASP A 106 -11.75 13.04 20.09
N ILE A 107 -11.23 12.91 18.88
CA ILE A 107 -10.34 11.81 18.52
C ILE A 107 -9.07 11.81 19.35
N LEU A 108 -8.51 12.98 19.63
CA LEU A 108 -7.19 13.10 20.25
C LEU A 108 -7.24 13.03 21.78
N ASN A 109 -8.29 13.57 22.38
CA ASN A 109 -8.37 13.69 23.84
C ASN A 109 -9.43 12.77 24.45
N GLY A 110 -10.36 12.24 23.67
CA GLY A 110 -11.48 11.44 24.18
C GLY A 110 -12.50 12.28 24.95
N PRO A 111 -13.28 11.71 25.89
CA PRO A 111 -13.25 10.30 26.22
C PRO A 111 -13.77 9.40 25.09
N TYR A 112 -13.29 8.16 25.10
CA TYR A 112 -13.85 7.09 24.26
C TYR A 112 -14.86 6.29 25.06
N GLU A 113 -16.11 6.34 24.64
CA GLU A 113 -17.20 5.57 25.24
C GLU A 113 -17.24 4.17 24.62
N LYS A 114 -17.16 3.14 25.48
CA LYS A 114 -17.27 1.75 25.03
C LYS A 114 -18.71 1.42 24.69
N VAL A 115 -18.91 0.75 23.55
CA VAL A 115 -20.14 0.09 23.16
C VAL A 115 -19.85 -1.41 23.07
N ASP A 116 -20.42 -2.19 23.97
CA ASP A 116 -20.11 -3.61 24.11
C ASP A 116 -20.26 -4.35 22.78
N GLY A 117 -19.23 -5.11 22.43
CA GLY A 117 -19.25 -6.05 21.32
C GLY A 117 -19.92 -7.36 21.70
N ASN A 118 -20.09 -8.23 20.72
CA ASN A 118 -20.90 -9.42 20.93
C ASN A 118 -20.46 -10.63 20.11
N PHE A 119 -19.43 -10.48 19.28
CA PHE A 119 -18.84 -11.60 18.57
C PHE A 119 -17.43 -11.22 18.08
N PRO A 120 -16.53 -12.18 17.89
CA PRO A 120 -15.25 -11.96 17.22
C PRO A 120 -15.48 -11.75 15.74
N TYR A 121 -14.80 -10.78 15.15
CA TYR A 121 -14.81 -10.54 13.72
C TYR A 121 -13.42 -10.17 13.21
N TRP A 122 -13.23 -10.18 11.90
CA TRP A 122 -12.01 -9.78 11.26
C TRP A 122 -12.30 -8.83 10.11
N ASP A 123 -11.49 -7.76 9.98
CA ASP A 123 -11.63 -6.70 9.00
C ASP A 123 -13.04 -6.07 9.02
N PRO A 124 -13.36 -5.38 10.11
CA PRO A 124 -14.67 -4.77 10.28
C PRO A 124 -14.89 -3.58 9.38
N ASN A 125 -16.15 -3.31 9.05
CA ASN A 125 -16.58 -2.05 8.48
C ASN A 125 -18.00 -1.69 8.95
N LEU A 126 -18.11 -0.59 9.65
CA LEU A 126 -19.38 -0.03 10.10
C LEU A 126 -19.88 0.98 9.05
N PHE A 127 -21.13 0.88 8.66
CA PHE A 127 -21.73 1.78 7.69
C PHE A 127 -23.05 2.35 8.21
N PHE A 128 -23.15 3.68 8.21
CA PHE A 128 -24.35 4.44 8.52
C PHE A 128 -24.99 4.91 7.23
N ASP A 129 -26.21 4.44 6.96
CA ASP A 129 -26.96 4.83 5.76
C ASP A 129 -27.71 6.15 5.95
N ASP A 130 -28.07 6.80 4.85
CA ASP A 130 -28.78 8.09 4.85
C ASP A 130 -30.18 8.00 5.46
N ASP A 131 -30.79 6.80 5.48
CA ASP A 131 -32.10 6.55 6.11
C ASP A 131 -32.00 6.33 7.63
N GLY A 132 -30.80 6.41 8.19
CA GLY A 132 -30.52 6.17 9.61
C GLY A 132 -30.29 4.72 9.97
N SER A 133 -30.40 3.77 9.04
CA SER A 133 -30.04 2.37 9.27
C SER A 133 -28.54 2.21 9.43
N VAL A 134 -28.14 1.17 10.18
CA VAL A 134 -26.72 0.84 10.41
C VAL A 134 -26.45 -0.58 9.95
N TYR A 135 -25.36 -0.75 9.23
CA TYR A 135 -24.91 -2.03 8.69
C TYR A 135 -23.48 -2.30 9.12
N PHE A 136 -23.14 -3.57 9.22
CA PHE A 136 -21.81 -4.02 9.59
C PHE A 136 -21.35 -5.11 8.64
N TYR A 137 -20.12 -4.95 8.13
CA TYR A 137 -19.48 -5.86 7.19
C TYR A 137 -18.19 -6.38 7.81
N TRP A 138 -17.83 -7.64 7.50
CA TRP A 138 -16.58 -8.23 7.98
C TRP A 138 -16.20 -9.46 7.16
N GLY A 139 -14.93 -9.84 7.20
CA GLY A 139 -14.40 -11.08 6.61
C GLY A 139 -12.95 -10.93 6.25
N CYS A 140 -12.17 -11.97 6.58
CA CYS A 140 -10.78 -12.13 6.15
C CYS A 140 -10.49 -13.63 6.09
N SER A 141 -10.62 -14.21 4.91
CA SER A 141 -10.47 -15.66 4.74
C SER A 141 -10.20 -16.02 3.29
N ASN A 142 -9.50 -17.15 3.10
CA ASN A 142 -9.39 -17.81 1.79
C ASN A 142 -10.43 -18.92 1.60
N GLU A 143 -11.36 -19.11 2.56
CA GLU A 143 -12.38 -20.16 2.53
C GLU A 143 -13.80 -19.62 2.74
N THR A 144 -13.96 -18.51 3.46
CA THR A 144 -15.28 -17.93 3.78
C THR A 144 -15.43 -16.56 3.13
N PRO A 145 -16.67 -16.15 2.79
CA PRO A 145 -16.93 -14.88 2.14
C PRO A 145 -16.79 -13.67 3.09
N VAL A 146 -16.89 -12.47 2.52
CA VAL A 146 -17.26 -11.27 3.26
C VAL A 146 -18.74 -11.35 3.60
N TYR A 147 -19.05 -11.06 4.84
CA TYR A 147 -20.42 -11.07 5.40
C TYR A 147 -20.93 -9.65 5.61
N GLY A 148 -22.25 -9.51 5.68
CA GLY A 148 -22.93 -8.29 6.10
C GLY A 148 -24.14 -8.59 6.96
N VAL A 149 -24.47 -7.66 7.86
CA VAL A 149 -25.67 -7.73 8.71
C VAL A 149 -26.17 -6.32 9.01
N LYS A 150 -27.50 -6.18 9.20
CA LYS A 150 -28.09 -4.97 9.76
C LYS A 150 -27.90 -4.98 11.27
N LEU A 151 -27.55 -3.82 11.84
CA LEU A 151 -27.50 -3.64 13.29
C LEU A 151 -28.76 -2.95 13.81
N ASP A 152 -29.11 -3.24 15.05
CA ASP A 152 -30.03 -2.45 15.83
C ASP A 152 -29.34 -1.15 16.30
N LEU A 153 -29.98 -0.02 16.08
CA LEU A 153 -29.36 1.30 16.29
C LEU A 153 -29.10 1.63 17.78
N GLU A 154 -29.90 1.07 18.70
CA GLU A 154 -29.77 1.34 20.14
C GLU A 154 -28.71 0.46 20.78
N THR A 155 -28.69 -0.81 20.41
CA THR A 155 -27.82 -1.82 21.01
C THR A 155 -26.54 -2.04 20.20
N MET A 156 -26.49 -1.64 18.94
CA MET A 156 -25.43 -1.94 17.97
C MET A 156 -25.20 -3.46 17.78
N LEU A 157 -26.18 -4.29 18.13
CA LEU A 157 -26.16 -5.74 17.94
C LEU A 157 -26.78 -6.13 16.60
N PRO A 158 -26.42 -7.30 16.03
CA PRO A 158 -27.07 -7.83 14.84
C PRO A 158 -28.58 -7.95 15.00
N SER A 159 -29.33 -7.40 14.05
CA SER A 159 -30.80 -7.46 13.98
C SER A 159 -31.27 -8.33 12.82
N GLY A 160 -30.88 -9.59 12.81
CA GLY A 160 -31.21 -10.56 11.75
C GLY A 160 -30.07 -11.53 11.46
N GLU A 161 -30.27 -12.34 10.42
CA GLU A 161 -29.24 -13.28 9.95
C GLU A 161 -28.14 -12.56 9.14
N LYS A 162 -26.92 -13.05 9.27
CA LYS A 162 -25.81 -12.58 8.43
C LYS A 162 -26.02 -13.03 6.98
N THR A 163 -25.68 -12.14 6.06
CA THR A 163 -25.74 -12.40 4.61
C THR A 163 -24.33 -12.62 4.07
N GLU A 164 -24.13 -13.63 3.24
CA GLU A 164 -22.93 -13.84 2.46
C GLU A 164 -22.93 -12.88 1.26
N LEU A 165 -21.89 -12.07 1.11
CA LEU A 165 -21.88 -10.98 0.13
C LEU A 165 -20.89 -11.20 -1.00
N ILE A 166 -19.60 -11.45 -0.68
CA ILE A 166 -18.52 -11.58 -1.67
C ILE A 166 -17.77 -12.88 -1.47
N HIS A 167 -17.74 -13.69 -2.52
CA HIS A 167 -16.91 -14.88 -2.64
C HIS A 167 -15.83 -14.63 -3.70
N GLY A 168 -14.61 -15.07 -3.45
CA GLY A 168 -13.54 -15.01 -4.45
C GLY A 168 -13.79 -15.99 -5.61
N ASP A 169 -13.47 -15.54 -6.83
CA ASP A 169 -13.51 -16.37 -8.05
C ASP A 169 -12.23 -16.17 -8.90
N PRO A 170 -11.06 -16.62 -8.41
CA PRO A 170 -9.78 -16.41 -9.07
C PRO A 170 -9.65 -17.15 -10.41
N HIS A 171 -10.60 -18.02 -10.77
CA HIS A 171 -10.65 -18.64 -12.10
C HIS A 171 -11.23 -17.72 -13.16
N ARG A 172 -12.06 -16.74 -12.77
CA ARG A 172 -12.73 -15.79 -13.68
C ARG A 172 -12.31 -14.34 -13.42
N ILE A 173 -11.82 -14.04 -12.22
CA ILE A 173 -11.36 -12.72 -11.78
C ILE A 173 -9.85 -12.81 -11.58
N GLY A 174 -9.10 -12.42 -12.59
CA GLY A 174 -7.65 -12.62 -12.63
C GLY A 174 -6.89 -11.90 -11.49
N TYR A 175 -7.29 -10.68 -11.13
CA TYR A 175 -6.63 -9.93 -10.07
C TYR A 175 -6.81 -10.54 -8.66
N GLU A 176 -7.73 -11.49 -8.49
CA GLU A 176 -7.86 -12.25 -7.24
C GLU A 176 -6.82 -13.37 -7.12
N ARG A 177 -6.10 -13.73 -8.18
CA ARG A 177 -5.10 -14.80 -8.11
C ARG A 177 -3.91 -14.39 -7.27
N VAL A 178 -3.44 -15.32 -6.43
CA VAL A 178 -2.22 -15.16 -5.64
C VAL A 178 -0.95 -15.17 -6.49
N GLY A 179 0.17 -14.83 -5.87
CA GLY A 179 1.50 -14.78 -6.50
C GLY A 179 1.79 -13.46 -7.18
N GLU A 180 3.09 -13.21 -7.41
CA GLU A 180 3.54 -12.02 -8.15
C GLU A 180 2.85 -11.98 -9.52
N ASP A 181 2.41 -10.79 -9.90
CA ASP A 181 1.70 -10.52 -11.17
C ASP A 181 0.41 -11.35 -11.35
N ASN A 182 -0.25 -11.75 -10.27
CA ASN A 182 -1.45 -12.60 -10.28
C ASN A 182 -1.23 -13.91 -11.07
N SER A 183 -0.08 -14.54 -10.85
CA SER A 183 0.38 -15.65 -11.72
C SER A 183 -0.16 -17.04 -11.35
N THR A 184 -0.72 -17.19 -10.14
CA THR A 184 -0.97 -18.52 -9.56
C THR A 184 -2.45 -18.79 -9.36
N LEU A 185 -2.96 -19.83 -9.99
CA LEU A 185 -4.31 -20.35 -9.76
C LEU A 185 -4.39 -21.15 -8.45
N PRO A 186 -5.60 -21.30 -7.88
CA PRO A 186 -5.82 -22.21 -6.76
C PRO A 186 -5.31 -23.61 -7.05
N ALA A 187 -4.76 -24.25 -6.02
CA ALA A 187 -4.28 -25.62 -6.11
C ALA A 187 -5.46 -26.60 -6.23
N SER A 188 -5.26 -27.70 -6.95
CA SER A 188 -6.20 -28.81 -6.96
C SER A 188 -6.29 -29.47 -5.60
N GLU A 189 -7.39 -30.19 -5.31
CA GLU A 189 -7.54 -30.96 -4.07
C GLU A 189 -6.40 -31.98 -3.87
N GLU A 190 -5.87 -32.55 -4.94
CA GLU A 190 -4.73 -33.45 -4.91
C GLU A 190 -3.44 -32.74 -4.48
N GLU A 191 -3.19 -31.54 -4.99
CA GLU A 191 -2.04 -30.70 -4.60
C GLU A 191 -2.16 -30.23 -3.14
N VAL A 192 -3.35 -29.84 -2.70
CA VAL A 192 -3.63 -29.46 -1.30
C VAL A 192 -3.37 -30.65 -0.37
N GLU A 193 -3.88 -31.83 -0.70
CA GLU A 193 -3.68 -33.03 0.09
C GLU A 193 -2.19 -33.42 0.13
N ALA A 194 -1.50 -33.38 -1.01
CA ALA A 194 -0.06 -33.66 -1.06
C ALA A 194 0.76 -32.69 -0.19
N GLY A 195 0.42 -31.39 -0.23
CA GLY A 195 1.02 -30.36 0.62
C GLY A 195 0.78 -30.61 2.10
N TYR A 196 -0.46 -30.92 2.46
CA TYR A 196 -0.85 -31.26 3.83
C TYR A 196 -0.09 -32.51 4.35
N GLN A 197 -0.03 -33.58 3.58
CA GLN A 197 0.69 -34.80 3.98
C GLN A 197 2.20 -34.57 4.10
N ALA A 198 2.79 -33.76 3.21
CA ALA A 198 4.19 -33.35 3.31
C ALA A 198 4.45 -32.53 4.60
N PHE A 199 3.54 -31.64 4.96
CA PHE A 199 3.60 -30.89 6.22
C PHE A 199 3.56 -31.82 7.44
N VAL A 200 2.57 -32.72 7.52
CA VAL A 200 2.40 -33.69 8.60
C VAL A 200 3.68 -34.55 8.78
N LYS A 201 4.21 -35.05 7.65
CA LYS A 201 5.46 -35.83 7.66
C LYS A 201 6.65 -35.03 8.20
N ARG A 202 6.77 -33.76 7.82
CA ARG A 202 7.87 -32.88 8.28
C ARG A 202 7.78 -32.56 9.77
N GLN A 203 6.57 -32.48 10.33
CA GLN A 203 6.35 -32.24 11.75
C GLN A 203 6.69 -33.49 12.60
N GLY A 204 6.77 -34.66 12.00
CA GLY A 204 7.12 -35.92 12.69
C GLY A 204 6.06 -36.41 13.70
N VAL A 205 4.83 -35.89 13.61
CA VAL A 205 3.72 -36.31 14.47
C VAL A 205 2.67 -37.07 13.66
N PRO A 206 2.03 -38.12 14.22
CA PRO A 206 0.91 -38.77 13.55
C PRO A 206 -0.26 -37.80 13.26
N GLU A 207 -0.87 -37.91 12.10
CA GLU A 207 -2.00 -37.08 11.71
C GLU A 207 -3.16 -37.12 12.73
N SER A 208 -3.35 -38.25 13.40
CA SER A 208 -4.35 -38.42 14.46
C SER A 208 -4.13 -37.53 15.67
N MET A 209 -2.92 -37.00 15.86
CA MET A 209 -2.60 -36.06 16.94
C MET A 209 -2.86 -34.60 16.56
N ILE A 210 -3.12 -34.30 15.29
CA ILE A 210 -3.50 -32.95 14.85
C ILE A 210 -4.99 -32.74 15.21
N PRO A 211 -5.30 -31.72 16.03
CA PRO A 211 -6.68 -31.38 16.37
C PRO A 211 -7.56 -31.17 15.12
N ALA A 212 -8.77 -31.71 15.15
CA ALA A 212 -9.67 -31.70 13.98
C ALA A 212 -9.93 -30.29 13.44
N HIS A 213 -10.03 -29.28 14.31
CA HIS A 213 -10.25 -27.89 13.93
C HIS A 213 -9.04 -27.22 13.24
N LEU A 214 -7.82 -27.75 13.44
CA LEU A 214 -6.61 -27.22 12.78
C LEU A 214 -6.39 -27.81 11.39
N LYS A 215 -6.94 -28.99 11.09
CA LYS A 215 -6.74 -29.64 9.78
C LYS A 215 -7.19 -28.78 8.59
N PRO A 216 -8.40 -28.16 8.60
CA PRO A 216 -8.82 -27.25 7.54
C PRO A 216 -7.88 -26.04 7.39
N LEU A 217 -7.43 -25.45 8.50
CA LEU A 217 -6.52 -24.31 8.49
C LEU A 217 -5.16 -24.67 7.85
N ILE A 218 -4.61 -25.82 8.22
CA ILE A 218 -3.34 -26.31 7.64
C ILE A 218 -3.52 -26.62 6.14
N ARG A 219 -4.64 -27.20 5.72
CA ARG A 219 -4.94 -27.45 4.30
C ARG A 219 -5.09 -26.14 3.54
N GLY A 220 -5.76 -25.14 4.13
CA GLY A 220 -5.90 -23.80 3.57
C GLY A 220 -4.55 -23.14 3.21
N MET A 221 -3.47 -23.44 3.96
CA MET A 221 -2.12 -22.95 3.64
C MET A 221 -1.58 -23.44 2.30
N PHE A 222 -2.10 -24.55 1.78
CA PHE A 222 -1.68 -25.16 0.51
C PHE A 222 -2.67 -24.90 -0.63
N SER A 223 -3.82 -24.29 -0.32
CA SER A 223 -4.90 -24.10 -1.30
C SER A 223 -4.56 -23.10 -2.41
N LYS A 224 -3.63 -22.18 -2.16
CA LYS A 224 -3.35 -21.04 -3.06
C LYS A 224 -4.61 -20.24 -3.43
N LYS A 225 -5.66 -20.31 -2.62
CA LYS A 225 -6.84 -19.48 -2.74
C LYS A 225 -6.52 -18.07 -2.23
N PRO A 226 -7.06 -17.02 -2.85
CA PRO A 226 -6.90 -15.66 -2.37
C PRO A 226 -7.56 -15.47 -1.00
N PHE A 227 -7.00 -14.59 -0.18
CA PHE A 227 -7.78 -13.97 0.87
C PHE A 227 -8.76 -12.99 0.23
N ILE A 228 -9.99 -12.99 0.75
CA ILE A 228 -11.04 -12.02 0.46
C ILE A 228 -11.33 -11.33 1.78
N GLU A 229 -11.00 -10.04 1.85
CA GLU A 229 -10.90 -9.32 3.12
C GLU A 229 -11.17 -7.82 2.97
N GLY A 230 -10.97 -7.01 4.01
CA GLY A 230 -10.91 -5.56 3.93
C GLY A 230 -12.17 -4.89 3.41
N ALA A 231 -13.33 -5.30 3.90
CA ALA A 231 -14.61 -4.73 3.48
C ALA A 231 -14.68 -3.22 3.77
N TRP A 232 -15.09 -2.41 2.78
CA TRP A 232 -15.36 -0.99 2.94
C TRP A 232 -16.57 -0.58 2.11
N MET A 233 -17.62 -0.07 2.77
CA MET A 233 -18.86 0.31 2.11
C MET A 233 -18.94 1.83 1.91
N ASP A 234 -19.23 2.24 0.68
CA ASP A 234 -19.61 3.59 0.31
C ASP A 234 -20.97 3.61 -0.37
N ARG A 235 -21.64 4.77 -0.31
CA ARG A 235 -22.88 5.03 -1.03
C ARG A 235 -22.72 6.25 -1.92
N HIS A 236 -23.06 6.10 -3.19
CA HIS A 236 -23.02 7.20 -4.16
C HIS A 236 -24.20 7.10 -5.13
N CYS A 237 -24.91 8.23 -5.34
CA CYS A 237 -26.06 8.31 -6.24
C CYS A 237 -27.11 7.19 -6.05
N GLY A 238 -27.36 6.80 -4.78
CA GLY A 238 -28.35 5.79 -4.41
C GLY A 238 -27.91 4.34 -4.58
N LYS A 239 -26.66 4.09 -5.00
CA LYS A 239 -26.07 2.75 -5.09
C LYS A 239 -25.04 2.53 -3.98
N TYR A 240 -24.84 1.27 -3.62
CA TYR A 240 -23.91 0.81 -2.61
C TYR A 240 -22.70 0.16 -3.28
N TYR A 241 -21.50 0.58 -2.88
CA TYR A 241 -20.23 0.14 -3.41
C TYR A 241 -19.45 -0.56 -2.31
N LEU A 242 -19.41 -1.87 -2.35
CA LEU A 242 -18.68 -2.69 -1.39
C LEU A 242 -17.30 -2.98 -1.95
N GLN A 243 -16.29 -2.29 -1.43
CA GLN A 243 -14.89 -2.56 -1.69
C GLN A 243 -14.45 -3.80 -0.91
N TYR A 244 -13.47 -4.52 -1.42
CA TYR A 244 -12.84 -5.66 -0.75
C TYR A 244 -11.40 -5.83 -1.23
N ALA A 245 -10.54 -6.35 -0.38
CA ALA A 245 -9.14 -6.58 -0.71
C ALA A 245 -8.86 -8.03 -1.10
N CYS A 246 -7.91 -8.22 -2.00
CA CYS A 246 -7.36 -9.50 -2.46
C CYS A 246 -6.01 -9.28 -3.15
N PRO A 247 -5.21 -10.33 -3.44
CA PRO A 247 -5.31 -11.70 -2.98
C PRO A 247 -4.57 -11.96 -1.66
N GLY A 248 -3.82 -10.98 -1.16
CA GLY A 248 -3.04 -11.04 0.07
C GLY A 248 -1.89 -10.02 0.08
N ALA A 249 -1.63 -9.45 1.26
CA ALA A 249 -0.73 -8.30 1.46
C ALA A 249 0.75 -8.54 1.11
N GLN A 250 1.17 -9.80 0.95
CA GLN A 250 2.55 -10.17 0.62
C GLN A 250 2.86 -10.10 -0.87
N TYR A 251 1.87 -9.90 -1.75
CA TYR A 251 2.05 -9.88 -3.20
C TYR A 251 2.10 -8.44 -3.75
N ASN A 252 2.84 -8.24 -4.85
CA ASN A 252 2.87 -6.93 -5.53
C ASN A 252 1.50 -6.54 -6.09
N THR A 253 0.61 -7.48 -6.26
CA THR A 253 -0.72 -7.35 -6.82
C THR A 253 -1.82 -7.20 -5.77
N TYR A 254 -1.46 -6.92 -4.50
CA TYR A 254 -2.45 -6.63 -3.47
C TYR A 254 -3.30 -5.43 -3.90
N ALA A 255 -4.61 -5.61 -3.96
CA ALA A 255 -5.53 -4.73 -4.66
C ALA A 255 -6.89 -4.65 -3.96
N ASP A 256 -7.66 -3.62 -4.28
CA ASP A 256 -9.08 -3.57 -3.94
C ASP A 256 -9.95 -3.73 -5.18
N GLY A 257 -10.93 -4.63 -5.07
CA GLY A 257 -12.03 -4.75 -6.01
C GLY A 257 -13.31 -4.10 -5.45
N VAL A 258 -14.33 -3.95 -6.30
CA VAL A 258 -15.60 -3.35 -5.94
C VAL A 258 -16.77 -4.17 -6.49
N TYR A 259 -17.75 -4.40 -5.62
CA TYR A 259 -19.07 -4.89 -5.99
C TYR A 259 -20.13 -3.80 -5.79
N VAL A 260 -21.17 -3.77 -6.62
CA VAL A 260 -22.21 -2.73 -6.62
C VAL A 260 -23.59 -3.35 -6.43
N SER A 261 -24.45 -2.70 -5.66
CA SER A 261 -25.83 -3.11 -5.41
C SER A 261 -26.77 -1.91 -5.27
N ASP A 262 -28.08 -2.18 -5.41
CA ASP A 262 -29.14 -1.24 -5.07
C ASP A 262 -29.58 -1.37 -3.57
N SER A 263 -28.98 -2.29 -2.82
CA SER A 263 -29.29 -2.56 -1.41
C SER A 263 -27.99 -2.79 -0.62
N PRO A 264 -27.91 -2.33 0.65
CA PRO A 264 -26.70 -2.46 1.47
C PRO A 264 -26.33 -3.92 1.80
N LEU A 265 -27.25 -4.86 1.71
CA LEU A 265 -27.01 -6.29 1.89
C LEU A 265 -27.15 -7.10 0.59
N GLY A 266 -27.06 -6.44 -0.56
CA GLY A 266 -27.09 -7.09 -1.86
C GLY A 266 -28.48 -7.37 -2.41
N PRO A 267 -28.56 -8.17 -3.51
CA PRO A 267 -27.46 -8.88 -4.13
C PRO A 267 -26.45 -7.93 -4.80
N PHE A 268 -25.17 -8.28 -4.69
CA PHE A 268 -24.08 -7.52 -5.25
C PHE A 268 -23.66 -8.07 -6.62
N THR A 269 -23.24 -7.17 -7.53
CA THR A 269 -22.66 -7.51 -8.82
C THR A 269 -21.27 -6.89 -8.94
N LEU A 270 -20.32 -7.62 -9.53
CA LEU A 270 -18.96 -7.15 -9.74
C LEU A 270 -18.97 -5.90 -10.64
N ALA A 271 -18.44 -4.77 -10.13
CA ALA A 271 -18.36 -3.52 -10.86
C ALA A 271 -17.60 -3.68 -12.18
N LYS A 272 -17.94 -2.84 -13.17
CA LYS A 272 -17.35 -2.97 -14.51
C LYS A 272 -15.87 -2.60 -14.52
N GLU A 273 -15.50 -1.53 -13.82
CA GLU A 273 -14.12 -1.05 -13.77
C GLU A 273 -13.40 -1.63 -12.54
N ASN A 274 -12.89 -2.86 -12.69
CA ASN A 274 -12.13 -3.58 -11.68
C ASN A 274 -10.80 -4.09 -12.24
N PRO A 275 -9.77 -4.22 -11.39
CA PRO A 275 -9.71 -3.85 -9.97
C PRO A 275 -9.82 -2.33 -9.75
N TYR A 276 -10.45 -1.89 -8.64
CA TYR A 276 -10.63 -0.48 -8.30
C TYR A 276 -9.30 0.18 -7.95
N SER A 277 -8.52 -0.44 -7.07
CA SER A 277 -7.20 0.01 -6.64
C SER A 277 -6.19 -1.08 -6.96
N TYR A 278 -5.21 -0.78 -7.84
CA TYR A 278 -4.28 -1.78 -8.35
C TYR A 278 -2.97 -1.12 -8.81
N LYS A 279 -1.90 -1.33 -8.06
CA LYS A 279 -0.56 -0.77 -8.34
C LYS A 279 0.51 -1.87 -8.24
N PRO A 280 0.65 -2.75 -9.25
CA PRO A 280 1.58 -3.88 -9.19
C PRO A 280 3.03 -3.52 -9.51
N GLY A 281 3.30 -2.36 -10.10
CA GLY A 281 4.61 -1.89 -10.53
C GLY A 281 5.04 -0.55 -9.93
N GLY A 282 6.14 0.01 -10.42
CA GLY A 282 6.78 1.20 -9.89
C GLY A 282 7.71 0.90 -8.72
N PHE A 283 8.09 1.93 -7.96
CA PHE A 283 9.03 1.82 -6.84
C PHE A 283 8.50 0.94 -5.70
N LEU A 284 7.27 1.19 -5.25
CA LEU A 284 6.61 0.46 -4.17
C LEU A 284 5.23 -0.02 -4.64
N PRO A 285 5.04 -1.33 -4.82
CA PRO A 285 3.78 -1.90 -5.29
C PRO A 285 2.79 -2.17 -4.15
N GLY A 286 1.57 -2.56 -4.55
CA GLY A 286 0.47 -2.89 -3.66
C GLY A 286 -0.43 -1.68 -3.43
N ALA A 287 -1.74 -1.93 -3.29
CA ALA A 287 -2.75 -0.91 -3.05
C ALA A 287 -4.07 -1.55 -2.57
N GLY A 288 -3.98 -2.52 -1.64
CA GLY A 288 -5.14 -3.26 -1.12
C GLY A 288 -5.47 -2.95 0.33
N HIS A 289 -6.62 -3.41 0.77
CA HIS A 289 -7.22 -3.19 2.08
C HIS A 289 -7.25 -1.69 2.42
N GLY A 290 -7.93 -0.97 1.56
CA GLY A 290 -8.01 0.48 1.66
C GLY A 290 -9.34 0.98 2.18
N SER A 291 -9.38 2.28 2.35
CA SER A 291 -10.57 3.05 2.66
C SER A 291 -10.70 4.24 1.71
N THR A 292 -11.93 4.57 1.36
CA THR A 292 -12.23 5.69 0.48
C THR A 292 -13.03 6.74 1.26
N MET A 293 -12.68 8.00 1.11
CA MET A 293 -13.41 9.11 1.72
C MET A 293 -13.59 10.27 0.76
N GLN A 294 -14.61 11.08 0.99
CA GLN A 294 -14.78 12.38 0.35
C GLN A 294 -14.35 13.49 1.30
N ASP A 295 -13.53 14.44 0.81
CA ASP A 295 -13.12 15.59 1.60
C ASP A 295 -14.16 16.72 1.55
N GLN A 296 -13.92 17.79 2.32
CA GLN A 296 -14.82 18.95 2.40
C GLN A 296 -14.97 19.72 1.07
N GLU A 297 -14.03 19.54 0.14
CA GLU A 297 -14.05 20.18 -1.18
C GLU A 297 -14.78 19.31 -2.22
N GLY A 298 -15.24 18.11 -1.82
CA GLY A 298 -15.93 17.14 -2.66
C GLY A 298 -15.02 16.20 -3.43
N SER A 299 -13.71 16.29 -3.22
CA SER A 299 -12.74 15.39 -3.84
C SER A 299 -12.67 14.05 -3.10
N TRP A 300 -12.52 12.98 -3.85
CA TRP A 300 -12.40 11.62 -3.29
C TRP A 300 -10.94 11.20 -3.19
N TRP A 301 -10.64 10.50 -2.10
CA TRP A 301 -9.31 9.99 -1.80
C TRP A 301 -9.39 8.54 -1.35
N HIS A 302 -8.41 7.76 -1.76
CA HIS A 302 -8.24 6.37 -1.36
C HIS A 302 -6.91 6.17 -0.67
N ALA A 303 -6.92 5.65 0.55
CA ALA A 303 -5.72 5.21 1.26
C ALA A 303 -5.70 3.69 1.30
N ALA A 304 -4.56 3.07 1.03
CA ALA A 304 -4.44 1.61 1.02
C ALA A 304 -3.04 1.13 1.39
N THR A 305 -2.92 -0.17 1.63
CA THR A 305 -1.69 -0.85 2.02
C THR A 305 -0.76 -1.07 0.83
N MET A 306 0.50 -0.65 0.95
CA MET A 306 1.59 -0.95 0.02
C MET A 306 2.53 -2.01 0.61
N ARG A 307 3.19 -2.80 -0.25
CA ARG A 307 3.93 -3.99 0.14
C ARG A 307 5.45 -3.82 0.01
N ILE A 308 6.19 -4.08 1.09
CA ILE A 308 7.65 -4.30 1.07
C ILE A 308 7.96 -5.80 1.18
N SER A 309 7.58 -6.45 2.27
CA SER A 309 7.72 -7.90 2.51
C SER A 309 9.15 -8.41 2.28
N VAL A 310 10.14 -7.75 2.91
CA VAL A 310 11.56 -8.15 2.90
C VAL A 310 11.93 -8.82 4.22
N ASN A 311 11.73 -8.13 5.33
CA ASN A 311 12.06 -8.66 6.66
C ASN A 311 10.93 -9.52 7.25
N HIS A 312 9.69 -9.19 6.92
CA HIS A 312 8.48 -9.90 7.33
C HIS A 312 7.45 -9.85 6.21
N ASP A 313 6.57 -10.86 6.10
CA ASP A 313 5.50 -10.88 5.08
C ASP A 313 4.59 -9.64 5.19
N PHE A 314 4.39 -9.14 6.42
CA PHE A 314 3.62 -7.93 6.73
C PHE A 314 4.48 -6.68 6.95
N GLU A 315 5.62 -6.57 6.32
CA GLU A 315 6.35 -5.31 6.19
C GLU A 315 5.65 -4.43 5.15
N ARG A 316 4.82 -3.51 5.63
CA ARG A 316 3.86 -2.75 4.81
C ARG A 316 3.97 -1.24 5.06
N ARG A 317 3.45 -0.47 4.12
CA ARG A 317 3.36 1.00 4.19
C ARG A 317 1.96 1.43 3.77
N VAL A 318 1.67 2.72 3.94
CA VAL A 318 0.40 3.34 3.53
C VAL A 318 0.65 4.25 2.33
N GLY A 319 -0.18 4.07 1.30
CA GLY A 319 -0.26 4.98 0.16
C GLY A 319 -1.56 5.77 0.15
N LEU A 320 -1.56 6.90 -0.55
CA LEU A 320 -2.68 7.80 -0.73
C LEU A 320 -2.80 8.17 -2.21
N TRP A 321 -4.00 8.11 -2.77
CA TRP A 321 -4.26 8.41 -4.17
C TRP A 321 -5.58 9.17 -4.36
N PRO A 322 -5.68 9.99 -5.43
CA PRO A 322 -6.95 10.55 -5.85
C PRO A 322 -7.86 9.44 -6.39
N ALA A 323 -9.12 9.52 -6.01
CA ALA A 323 -10.16 8.57 -6.39
C ALA A 323 -11.43 9.31 -6.80
N GLY A 324 -12.46 8.59 -7.21
CA GLY A 324 -13.75 9.18 -7.53
C GLY A 324 -14.72 8.25 -8.23
N PHE A 325 -15.76 8.88 -8.75
CA PHE A 325 -16.78 8.23 -9.58
C PHE A 325 -16.79 8.91 -10.95
N ASP A 326 -16.84 8.12 -12.01
CA ASP A 326 -17.00 8.63 -13.36
C ASP A 326 -18.48 8.94 -13.69
N GLU A 327 -18.74 9.44 -14.91
CA GLU A 327 -20.09 9.81 -15.37
C GLU A 327 -21.06 8.60 -15.41
N ASP A 328 -20.54 7.37 -15.52
CA ASP A 328 -21.31 6.12 -15.49
C ASP A 328 -21.46 5.55 -14.05
N GLY A 329 -20.99 6.27 -13.04
CA GLY A 329 -20.99 5.84 -11.64
C GLY A 329 -20.02 4.70 -11.35
N GLN A 330 -18.95 4.54 -12.13
CA GLN A 330 -17.91 3.58 -11.82
C GLN A 330 -16.85 4.22 -10.92
N MET A 331 -16.44 3.52 -9.88
CA MET A 331 -15.31 3.96 -9.06
C MET A 331 -14.00 3.87 -9.84
N PHE A 332 -13.13 4.85 -9.63
CA PHE A 332 -11.75 4.83 -10.11
C PHE A 332 -10.77 5.28 -9.03
N CYS A 333 -9.52 4.83 -9.13
CA CYS A 333 -8.40 5.27 -8.32
C CYS A 333 -7.21 5.51 -9.25
N ASN A 334 -6.68 6.75 -9.30
CA ASN A 334 -5.54 7.05 -10.17
C ASN A 334 -4.22 6.71 -9.49
N GLN A 335 -3.56 5.66 -9.96
CA GLN A 335 -2.28 5.17 -9.47
C GLN A 335 -1.17 5.18 -10.53
N ARG A 336 -1.39 5.84 -11.69
CA ARG A 336 -0.48 5.85 -12.84
C ARG A 336 0.95 6.23 -12.51
N TYR A 337 1.13 7.28 -11.72
CA TYR A 337 2.40 7.79 -11.18
C TYR A 337 2.31 7.89 -9.66
N GLY A 338 1.65 6.92 -9.03
CA GLY A 338 1.19 7.00 -7.66
C GLY A 338 2.28 6.95 -6.59
N ASP A 339 3.53 6.77 -6.96
CA ASP A 339 4.72 6.87 -6.08
C ASP A 339 5.69 7.99 -6.50
N TRP A 340 5.19 9.01 -7.23
CA TRP A 340 5.91 10.23 -7.56
C TRP A 340 5.30 11.42 -6.79
N PRO A 341 6.03 12.55 -6.62
CA PRO A 341 5.50 13.73 -5.95
C PRO A 341 4.29 14.31 -6.68
N MET A 342 3.19 14.47 -5.95
CA MET A 342 1.91 14.95 -6.48
C MET A 342 1.39 16.13 -5.65
N SER A 343 0.83 17.12 -6.33
CA SER A 343 0.22 18.30 -5.73
C SER A 343 -1.23 18.03 -5.33
N VAL A 344 -1.55 18.07 -4.04
CA VAL A 344 -2.94 17.91 -3.54
C VAL A 344 -3.91 18.93 -4.18
N PRO A 345 -3.58 20.25 -4.29
CA PRO A 345 -4.47 21.20 -4.96
C PRO A 345 -4.73 20.90 -6.43
N ASP A 346 -3.78 20.31 -7.14
CA ASP A 346 -3.95 20.01 -8.56
C ASP A 346 -4.75 18.71 -8.76
N LEU A 347 -4.52 17.70 -7.93
CA LEU A 347 -5.31 16.47 -7.91
C LEU A 347 -6.78 16.70 -7.55
N ARG A 348 -7.09 17.71 -6.72
CA ARG A 348 -8.47 18.13 -6.44
C ARG A 348 -9.17 18.70 -7.65
N LYS A 349 -8.45 19.43 -8.51
CA LYS A 349 -9.00 19.99 -9.76
C LYS A 349 -9.16 18.91 -10.84
N ASP A 350 -8.17 18.03 -10.93
CA ASP A 350 -8.11 16.94 -11.90
C ASP A 350 -7.47 15.71 -11.25
N PRO A 351 -8.26 14.69 -10.87
CA PRO A 351 -7.73 13.47 -10.25
C PRO A 351 -6.84 12.65 -11.21
N TRP A 352 -6.85 12.95 -12.51
CA TRP A 352 -6.01 12.31 -13.52
C TRP A 352 -4.78 13.13 -13.91
N LYS A 353 -4.49 14.19 -13.15
CA LYS A 353 -3.34 15.06 -13.40
C LYS A 353 -2.03 14.28 -13.39
N ASP A 354 -1.23 14.43 -14.45
CA ASP A 354 0.13 13.91 -14.53
C ASP A 354 1.08 14.66 -13.57
N PRO A 355 2.15 13.99 -13.09
CA PRO A 355 3.13 14.62 -12.21
C PRO A 355 3.80 15.84 -12.89
N GLU A 356 4.05 16.87 -12.11
CA GLU A 356 4.72 18.08 -12.59
C GLU A 356 6.24 17.85 -12.76
N TRP A 357 6.80 16.96 -11.95
CA TRP A 357 8.23 16.66 -11.91
C TRP A 357 8.50 15.22 -12.29
N MET A 358 9.48 15.05 -13.18
CA MET A 358 9.87 13.74 -13.68
C MET A 358 10.94 13.12 -12.78
N LEU A 359 10.99 11.79 -12.71
CA LEU A 359 12.04 11.06 -12.02
C LEU A 359 13.35 11.18 -12.79
N LEU A 360 14.42 11.66 -12.11
CA LEU A 360 15.73 11.93 -12.70
C LEU A 360 16.79 10.89 -12.33
N SER A 361 16.58 10.15 -11.24
CA SER A 361 17.60 9.33 -10.57
C SER A 361 17.66 7.86 -11.01
N VAL A 362 16.70 7.37 -11.80
CA VAL A 362 16.61 5.95 -12.14
C VAL A 362 17.81 5.46 -12.94
N ASN A 363 18.42 4.35 -12.50
CA ASN A 363 19.60 3.73 -13.10
C ASN A 363 20.79 4.69 -13.27
N LYS A 364 20.88 5.72 -12.42
CA LYS A 364 22.00 6.65 -12.40
C LYS A 364 23.16 6.09 -11.58
N SER A 365 24.36 6.62 -11.86
CA SER A 365 25.59 6.21 -11.19
C SER A 365 25.55 6.57 -9.71
N VAL A 366 25.82 5.61 -8.85
CA VAL A 366 25.85 5.78 -7.40
C VAL A 366 27.18 5.30 -6.84
N SER A 367 27.74 6.03 -5.90
CA SER A 367 28.93 5.67 -5.15
C SER A 367 28.69 5.81 -3.65
N ALA A 368 29.46 5.12 -2.83
CA ALA A 368 29.33 5.18 -1.38
C ALA A 368 30.69 5.06 -0.70
N SER A 369 30.77 5.46 0.57
CA SER A 369 31.93 5.27 1.45
C SER A 369 32.32 3.81 1.57
N SER A 370 31.31 2.94 1.72
CA SER A 370 31.43 1.49 1.86
C SER A 370 30.14 0.80 1.45
N PHE A 371 30.17 -0.52 1.31
CA PHE A 371 28.97 -1.32 1.11
C PHE A 371 29.17 -2.78 1.57
N THR A 372 28.07 -3.45 1.83
CA THR A 372 28.01 -4.89 2.11
C THR A 372 27.76 -5.67 0.81
N GLU A 373 28.43 -6.81 0.61
CA GLU A 373 28.23 -7.68 -0.57
C GLU A 373 26.76 -8.00 -0.80
N GLY A 374 26.29 -7.79 -2.05
CA GLY A 374 24.89 -7.95 -2.45
C GLY A 374 24.03 -6.71 -2.19
N HIS A 375 24.59 -5.66 -1.61
CA HIS A 375 23.93 -4.37 -1.30
C HIS A 375 24.78 -3.18 -1.78
N GLU A 376 25.17 -3.24 -3.04
CA GLU A 376 26.00 -2.25 -3.72
C GLU A 376 25.26 -0.90 -3.85
N PRO A 377 26.01 0.23 -3.99
CA PRO A 377 25.40 1.58 -4.04
C PRO A 377 24.33 1.76 -5.13
N GLU A 378 24.51 1.14 -6.29
CA GLU A 378 23.61 1.26 -7.44
C GLU A 378 22.18 0.83 -7.12
N LYS A 379 21.99 -0.04 -6.13
CA LYS A 379 20.66 -0.49 -5.67
C LYS A 379 19.77 0.64 -5.16
N ALA A 380 20.37 1.76 -4.77
CA ALA A 380 19.61 2.95 -4.35
C ALA A 380 19.01 3.76 -5.53
N SER A 381 19.28 3.39 -6.78
CA SER A 381 18.73 4.02 -7.99
C SER A 381 17.95 3.07 -8.92
N GLU A 382 17.71 1.82 -8.51
CA GLU A 382 17.04 0.78 -9.32
C GLU A 382 15.49 0.91 -9.36
N GLU A 383 14.89 1.86 -8.65
CA GLU A 383 13.43 2.00 -8.53
C GLU A 383 12.72 0.71 -8.06
N ASN A 384 13.29 0.11 -7.02
CA ASN A 384 12.76 -1.09 -6.37
C ASN A 384 12.96 -1.00 -4.86
N VAL A 385 11.90 -0.79 -4.10
CA VAL A 385 11.95 -0.65 -2.63
C VAL A 385 12.57 -1.86 -1.92
N ARG A 386 12.57 -3.03 -2.54
CA ARG A 386 13.14 -4.29 -2.00
C ARG A 386 14.63 -4.44 -2.27
N SER A 387 15.18 -3.59 -3.14
CA SER A 387 16.61 -3.49 -3.42
C SER A 387 17.17 -2.30 -2.65
N PHE A 388 18.32 -2.43 -1.99
CA PHE A 388 18.88 -1.33 -1.20
C PHE A 388 20.40 -1.42 -1.09
N TRP A 389 21.03 -0.24 -1.04
CA TRP A 389 22.39 -0.11 -0.56
C TRP A 389 22.44 -0.31 0.95
N GLN A 390 23.47 -1.00 1.43
CA GLN A 390 23.78 -1.10 2.86
C GLN A 390 25.25 -0.77 3.10
N ALA A 391 25.52 0.20 3.99
CA ALA A 391 26.88 0.50 4.42
C ALA A 391 27.53 -0.69 5.15
N ALA A 392 28.86 -0.76 5.13
CA ALA A 392 29.59 -1.81 5.84
C ALA A 392 29.69 -1.54 7.35
N SER A 393 29.42 -0.31 7.79
CA SER A 393 29.43 0.08 9.21
C SER A 393 28.24 0.96 9.57
N ASN A 394 28.07 1.21 10.86
CA ASN A 394 27.07 2.14 11.39
C ASN A 394 27.65 3.50 11.80
N GLY A 395 28.86 3.82 11.29
CA GLY A 395 29.52 5.10 11.57
C GLY A 395 28.84 6.26 10.85
N ARG A 396 28.86 7.45 11.47
CA ARG A 396 28.31 8.66 10.82
C ARG A 396 29.14 9.16 9.65
N GLU A 397 30.34 8.62 9.45
CA GLU A 397 31.20 8.86 8.28
C GLU A 397 30.72 8.18 6.99
N GLU A 398 29.72 7.29 7.12
CA GLU A 398 29.12 6.63 5.95
C GLU A 398 28.31 7.62 5.12
N TRP A 399 28.45 7.51 3.79
CA TRP A 399 27.74 8.36 2.84
C TRP A 399 27.35 7.61 1.57
N LEU A 400 26.32 8.11 0.91
CA LEU A 400 25.84 7.67 -0.40
C LEU A 400 25.77 8.86 -1.34
N GLN A 401 26.32 8.75 -2.55
CA GLN A 401 26.33 9.85 -3.54
C GLN A 401 25.78 9.39 -4.88
N LEU A 402 24.80 10.11 -5.37
CA LEU A 402 24.18 9.94 -6.70
C LEU A 402 24.74 10.99 -7.66
N ASP A 403 25.05 10.59 -8.91
CA ASP A 403 25.39 11.48 -10.04
C ASP A 403 24.29 11.39 -11.10
N LEU A 404 23.57 12.46 -11.33
CA LEU A 404 22.55 12.57 -12.38
C LEU A 404 23.15 12.68 -13.80
N GLU A 405 24.50 12.68 -13.92
CA GLU A 405 25.31 12.77 -15.17
C GLU A 405 25.28 14.14 -15.86
N LYS A 406 24.29 14.96 -15.59
CA LYS A 406 24.17 16.36 -16.06
C LYS A 406 23.42 17.19 -15.01
N VAL A 407 23.54 18.51 -15.10
CA VAL A 407 22.79 19.43 -14.24
C VAL A 407 21.33 19.46 -14.65
N PHE A 408 20.45 19.34 -13.65
CA PHE A 408 19.01 19.46 -13.81
C PHE A 408 18.43 20.56 -12.91
N ASN A 409 17.24 21.03 -13.22
CA ASN A 409 16.41 21.79 -12.31
C ASN A 409 15.62 20.82 -11.42
N VAL A 410 16.05 20.69 -10.17
CA VAL A 410 15.52 19.72 -9.19
C VAL A 410 14.49 20.41 -8.31
N HIS A 411 13.38 19.72 -8.06
CA HIS A 411 12.26 20.25 -7.27
C HIS A 411 11.92 19.39 -6.06
N ALA A 412 12.24 18.09 -6.07
CA ALA A 412 12.01 17.23 -4.92
C ALA A 412 13.05 16.12 -4.81
N VAL A 413 13.31 15.68 -3.58
CA VAL A 413 14.09 14.49 -3.26
C VAL A 413 13.32 13.65 -2.26
N GLN A 414 13.16 12.35 -2.53
CA GLN A 414 12.65 11.39 -1.56
C GLN A 414 13.76 10.44 -1.14
N ILE A 415 14.01 10.35 0.16
CA ILE A 415 14.97 9.42 0.75
C ILE A 415 14.20 8.26 1.35
N ASN A 416 14.49 7.03 0.90
CA ASN A 416 13.80 5.83 1.36
C ASN A 416 14.77 4.93 2.11
N PHE A 417 14.68 4.93 3.45
CA PHE A 417 15.47 4.07 4.30
C PHE A 417 14.83 2.69 4.40
N ALA A 418 15.66 1.65 4.22
CA ALA A 418 15.29 0.25 4.40
C ALA A 418 15.79 -0.27 5.76
N ASP A 419 15.27 -1.44 6.16
CA ASP A 419 15.76 -2.21 7.30
C ASP A 419 16.43 -3.50 6.80
N ALA A 420 17.62 -3.81 7.31
CA ALA A 420 18.34 -5.01 6.91
C ALA A 420 18.60 -5.91 8.13
N ARG A 421 17.75 -6.92 8.31
CA ARG A 421 17.95 -8.02 9.28
C ARG A 421 18.37 -7.54 10.66
N ILE A 422 17.57 -6.68 11.26
CA ILE A 422 17.80 -6.17 12.61
C ILE A 422 17.84 -7.35 13.58
N ASP A 423 18.92 -7.50 14.32
CA ASP A 423 19.13 -8.55 15.31
C ASP A 423 19.40 -7.92 16.69
N ILE A 424 18.32 -7.57 17.39
CA ILE A 424 18.36 -7.02 18.73
C ILE A 424 17.33 -7.70 19.62
N PRO A 425 17.53 -7.72 20.94
CA PRO A 425 16.51 -8.17 21.88
C PRO A 425 15.24 -7.31 21.75
N CYS A 426 14.07 -7.93 21.92
CA CYS A 426 12.82 -7.18 22.01
C CYS A 426 12.86 -6.25 23.23
N PRO A 427 12.62 -4.94 23.06
CA PRO A 427 12.70 -3.98 24.16
C PRO A 427 11.53 -4.07 25.13
N GLY A 428 10.44 -4.72 24.74
CA GLY A 428 9.23 -4.89 25.52
C GLY A 428 8.70 -6.31 25.54
N GLN A 429 7.50 -6.48 26.07
CA GLN A 429 6.86 -7.79 26.15
C GLN A 429 6.10 -8.11 24.87
N ILE A 430 6.42 -9.25 24.23
CA ILE A 430 5.62 -9.80 23.12
C ILE A 430 4.22 -10.09 23.64
N ARG A 431 3.20 -9.46 23.07
CA ARG A 431 1.81 -9.79 23.33
C ARG A 431 1.44 -11.07 22.57
N PRO A 432 0.89 -12.09 23.27
CA PRO A 432 0.44 -13.31 22.59
C PRO A 432 -0.79 -13.03 21.73
N GLY A 433 -1.03 -13.88 20.76
CA GLY A 433 -2.20 -13.83 19.87
C GLY A 433 -1.92 -14.54 18.57
N SER A 434 -2.85 -14.47 17.63
CA SER A 434 -2.70 -15.05 16.29
C SER A 434 -1.47 -14.51 15.55
N GLN A 435 -1.03 -13.31 15.92
CA GLN A 435 0.22 -12.69 15.45
C GLN A 435 0.97 -12.10 16.66
N ALA A 436 1.71 -12.97 17.35
CA ALA A 436 2.47 -12.57 18.54
C ALA A 436 3.53 -11.52 18.20
N ARG A 437 3.44 -10.32 18.83
CA ARG A 437 4.32 -9.18 18.56
C ARG A 437 4.47 -8.22 19.73
N TYR A 438 5.48 -7.39 19.63
CA TYR A 438 5.61 -6.14 20.36
C TYR A 438 5.68 -4.98 19.36
N ILE A 439 4.94 -3.91 19.61
CA ILE A 439 5.00 -2.66 18.85
C ILE A 439 5.89 -1.70 19.64
N GLU A 440 6.90 -1.13 18.99
CA GLU A 440 7.81 -0.19 19.65
C GLU A 440 7.04 1.06 20.15
N GLU A 441 7.08 1.27 21.44
CA GLU A 441 6.41 2.39 22.10
C GLU A 441 7.30 3.63 22.21
N ALA A 442 8.61 3.42 22.24
CA ALA A 442 9.58 4.51 22.29
C ALA A 442 9.66 5.25 20.95
N SER A 443 10.01 6.52 21.02
CA SER A 443 10.34 7.29 19.81
C SER A 443 11.69 6.85 19.28
N THR A 444 11.73 6.43 18.02
CA THR A 444 12.96 6.22 17.26
C THR A 444 13.26 7.44 16.41
N VAL A 445 14.50 7.59 15.95
CA VAL A 445 14.92 8.73 15.14
C VAL A 445 15.74 8.25 13.93
N THR A 446 15.55 8.94 12.81
CA THR A 446 16.41 8.84 11.63
C THR A 446 16.97 10.22 11.32
N GLN A 447 18.29 10.33 11.37
CA GLN A 447 19.03 11.57 11.21
C GLN A 447 19.95 11.48 10.00
N TRP A 448 20.09 12.58 9.28
CA TRP A 448 20.90 12.63 8.06
C TRP A 448 21.11 14.08 7.59
N LYS A 449 22.05 14.26 6.67
CA LYS A 449 22.26 15.50 5.93
C LYS A 449 22.26 15.21 4.42
N LEU A 450 21.53 16.01 3.65
CA LEU A 450 21.51 15.98 2.20
C LEU A 450 22.19 17.23 1.63
N GLU A 451 23.19 17.03 0.81
CA GLU A 451 23.90 18.09 0.10
C GLU A 451 23.77 17.87 -1.41
N ALA A 452 23.84 18.96 -2.18
CA ALA A 452 23.85 18.93 -3.64
C ALA A 452 24.99 19.78 -4.22
N SER A 453 25.35 19.49 -5.46
CA SER A 453 26.40 20.21 -6.19
C SER A 453 26.15 20.15 -7.70
N GLU A 454 26.54 21.17 -8.43
CA GLU A 454 26.57 21.16 -9.90
C GLU A 454 27.83 20.52 -10.47
N ASP A 455 28.97 20.66 -9.78
CA ASP A 455 30.31 20.30 -10.27
C ASP A 455 31.01 19.18 -9.49
N GLY A 456 30.44 18.77 -8.34
CA GLY A 456 31.04 17.79 -7.43
C GLY A 456 32.12 18.33 -6.49
N GLU A 457 32.44 19.61 -6.57
CA GLU A 457 33.44 20.30 -5.76
C GLU A 457 32.80 21.31 -4.80
N ASN A 458 31.86 22.12 -5.31
CA ASN A 458 31.14 23.13 -4.56
C ASN A 458 29.77 22.59 -4.08
N TRP A 459 29.66 22.26 -2.79
CA TRP A 459 28.50 21.67 -2.19
C TRP A 459 27.68 22.69 -1.40
N PHE A 460 26.35 22.58 -1.46
CA PHE A 460 25.43 23.32 -0.62
C PHE A 460 24.44 22.36 0.05
N THR A 461 24.01 22.71 1.25
CA THR A 461 23.04 21.91 1.99
C THR A 461 21.64 22.10 1.40
N VAL A 462 21.00 21.02 1.01
CA VAL A 462 19.59 20.97 0.59
C VAL A 462 18.70 20.86 1.83
N GLU A 463 19.02 19.92 2.73
CA GLU A 463 18.32 19.71 3.98
C GLU A 463 19.27 19.13 5.02
N ASP A 464 19.08 19.51 6.28
CA ASP A 464 19.87 19.04 7.40
C ASP A 464 18.94 18.56 8.54
N ARG A 465 18.93 17.26 8.75
CA ARG A 465 18.12 16.56 9.75
C ARG A 465 18.96 15.92 10.85
N HIS A 466 20.18 16.45 11.12
CA HIS A 466 21.06 15.89 12.14
C HIS A 466 20.48 15.96 13.56
N ASP A 467 19.51 16.83 13.80
CA ASP A 467 18.78 17.02 15.06
C ASP A 467 17.32 16.53 15.03
N ALA A 468 16.95 15.73 14.02
CA ALA A 468 15.59 15.18 13.92
C ALA A 468 15.24 14.35 15.16
N GLU A 469 14.01 14.53 15.64
CA GLU A 469 13.44 13.84 16.81
C GLU A 469 12.43 12.74 16.39
N THR A 470 12.26 12.51 15.08
CA THR A 470 11.33 11.53 14.52
C THR A 470 12.01 10.58 13.56
N ASP A 471 11.43 9.40 13.37
CA ASP A 471 11.84 8.41 12.37
C ASP A 471 10.95 8.53 11.14
N LEU A 472 11.44 9.23 10.10
CA LEU A 472 10.80 9.34 8.80
C LEU A 472 11.57 8.48 7.79
N SER A 473 11.11 7.26 7.57
CA SER A 473 11.81 6.32 6.66
C SER A 473 11.56 6.58 5.18
N HIS A 474 10.66 7.49 4.83
CA HIS A 474 10.34 7.88 3.46
C HIS A 474 10.24 9.41 3.35
N ASP A 475 11.31 10.09 3.76
CA ASP A 475 11.30 11.55 3.91
C ASP A 475 11.28 12.25 2.54
N LEU A 476 10.37 13.20 2.37
CA LEU A 476 10.18 13.97 1.14
C LEU A 476 10.57 15.43 1.36
N ILE A 477 11.59 15.87 0.65
CA ILE A 477 12.06 17.24 0.61
C ILE A 477 11.53 17.90 -0.66
N VAL A 478 10.84 19.04 -0.56
CA VAL A 478 10.26 19.75 -1.69
C VAL A 478 10.79 21.18 -1.76
N CYS A 479 11.26 21.57 -2.93
CA CYS A 479 11.61 22.93 -3.28
C CYS A 479 10.82 23.35 -4.53
N GLU A 480 9.69 24.05 -4.34
CA GLU A 480 8.81 24.42 -5.46
C GLU A 480 9.48 25.32 -6.50
N GLU A 481 10.37 26.22 -6.09
CA GLU A 481 11.11 27.07 -7.00
C GLU A 481 12.18 26.32 -7.79
N GLY A 482 12.62 25.18 -7.28
CA GLY A 482 13.69 24.37 -7.84
C GLY A 482 15.07 24.95 -7.59
N PHE A 483 16.09 24.10 -7.81
CA PHE A 483 17.51 24.47 -7.77
C PHE A 483 18.30 23.64 -8.77
N SER A 484 19.44 24.16 -9.22
CA SER A 484 20.33 23.47 -10.15
C SER A 484 21.23 22.49 -9.40
N ALA A 485 21.25 21.22 -9.81
CA ALA A 485 22.18 20.22 -9.29
C ALA A 485 22.42 19.07 -10.25
N ARG A 486 23.59 18.44 -10.13
CA ARG A 486 23.96 17.18 -10.76
C ARG A 486 24.23 16.10 -9.72
N PHE A 487 24.91 16.44 -8.62
CA PHE A 487 25.31 15.49 -7.59
C PHE A 487 24.48 15.67 -6.34
N PHE A 488 24.15 14.56 -5.68
CA PHE A 488 23.47 14.52 -4.39
C PHE A 488 24.27 13.62 -3.46
N ARG A 489 24.56 14.08 -2.24
CA ARG A 489 25.23 13.30 -1.21
C ARG A 489 24.38 13.25 0.05
N LEU A 490 24.04 12.03 0.45
CA LEU A 490 23.44 11.73 1.74
C LEU A 490 24.55 11.30 2.70
N SER A 491 24.67 11.97 3.84
CA SER A 491 25.77 11.81 4.80
C SER A 491 25.28 12.03 6.23
N ASP A 492 26.18 11.88 7.22
CA ASP A 492 25.88 11.99 8.66
C ASP A 492 24.66 11.16 9.09
N ILE A 493 24.60 9.93 8.58
CA ILE A 493 23.42 9.07 8.71
C ILE A 493 23.41 8.36 10.06
N ALA A 494 22.31 8.46 10.80
CA ALA A 494 22.04 7.63 11.96
C ALA A 494 20.61 7.11 11.87
N VAL A 495 20.45 5.80 11.93
CA VAL A 495 19.17 5.10 11.86
C VAL A 495 18.87 4.38 13.17
N PRO A 496 17.61 4.03 13.46
CA PRO A 496 17.24 3.38 14.70
C PRO A 496 18.05 2.11 14.98
N TYR A 497 18.21 1.81 16.26
CA TYR A 497 18.93 0.63 16.77
C TYR A 497 20.41 0.55 16.38
N ALA A 498 21.02 1.67 16.02
CA ALA A 498 22.41 1.73 15.58
C ALA A 498 22.74 0.74 14.44
N GLN A 499 21.82 0.53 13.52
CA GLN A 499 22.04 -0.27 12.32
C GLN A 499 23.05 0.40 11.38
N ALA A 500 23.65 -0.39 10.49
CA ALA A 500 24.29 0.17 9.30
C ALA A 500 23.23 0.84 8.42
N PRO A 501 23.46 2.05 7.90
CA PRO A 501 22.52 2.72 7.00
C PRO A 501 22.16 1.85 5.78
N CYS A 502 20.86 1.79 5.49
CA CYS A 502 20.31 1.11 4.31
C CYS A 502 19.40 2.08 3.56
N VAL A 503 19.62 2.25 2.26
CA VAL A 503 18.83 3.14 1.40
C VAL A 503 18.32 2.39 0.19
N SER A 504 17.00 2.21 0.08
CA SER A 504 16.34 1.58 -1.06
C SER A 504 16.02 2.55 -2.20
N GLY A 505 16.05 3.86 -1.93
CA GLY A 505 15.85 4.87 -2.97
C GLY A 505 16.32 6.25 -2.54
N LEU A 506 17.32 6.78 -3.26
CA LEU A 506 17.63 8.21 -3.27
C LEU A 506 17.02 8.77 -4.56
N ARG A 507 15.75 9.12 -4.48
CA ARG A 507 14.90 9.46 -5.63
C ARG A 507 14.87 10.98 -5.81
N VAL A 508 15.30 11.44 -6.97
CA VAL A 508 15.38 12.87 -7.31
C VAL A 508 14.37 13.17 -8.42
N PHE A 509 13.60 14.22 -8.22
CA PHE A 509 12.54 14.65 -9.15
C PHE A 509 12.76 16.09 -9.60
N GLY A 510 12.47 16.37 -10.87
CA GLY A 510 12.65 17.68 -11.43
C GLY A 510 12.26 17.77 -12.88
N LYS A 511 12.84 18.75 -13.58
CA LYS A 511 12.54 19.04 -14.98
C LYS A 511 13.80 18.96 -15.83
N GLY A 512 13.74 18.14 -16.86
CA GLY A 512 14.73 18.15 -17.93
C GLY A 512 14.51 19.31 -18.91
N CYS A 513 15.52 19.60 -19.70
CA CYS A 513 15.47 20.64 -20.74
C CYS A 513 15.46 20.05 -22.18
N GLY A 514 15.32 18.75 -22.31
CA GLY A 514 15.29 18.03 -23.58
C GLY A 514 13.87 17.83 -24.13
N LYS A 515 13.69 16.73 -24.85
CA LYS A 515 12.40 16.31 -25.42
C LYS A 515 11.87 15.12 -24.65
N ALA A 516 10.55 15.06 -24.51
CA ALA A 516 9.85 13.85 -24.08
C ALA A 516 10.16 12.69 -25.08
N PRO A 517 9.99 11.41 -24.68
CA PRO A 517 10.27 10.27 -25.55
C PRO A 517 9.40 10.29 -26.82
N GLU A 518 9.82 9.58 -27.85
CA GLU A 518 8.96 9.28 -28.99
C GLU A 518 7.79 8.38 -28.56
N VAL A 519 6.73 8.36 -29.40
CA VAL A 519 5.56 7.49 -29.17
C VAL A 519 6.01 6.03 -29.11
N PRO A 520 5.71 5.29 -28.03
CA PRO A 520 6.19 3.93 -27.86
C PRO A 520 5.51 2.95 -28.81
N ARG A 521 6.30 1.98 -29.27
CA ARG A 521 5.82 0.85 -30.06
C ARG A 521 5.66 -0.37 -29.16
N PHE A 522 4.49 -0.97 -29.17
CA PHE A 522 4.20 -2.15 -28.37
C PHE A 522 3.24 -3.09 -29.10
N THR A 523 3.14 -4.31 -28.60
CA THR A 523 2.09 -5.27 -28.93
C THR A 523 1.40 -5.76 -27.67
N ALA A 524 0.10 -5.92 -27.72
CA ALA A 524 -0.69 -6.49 -26.63
C ALA A 524 -1.46 -7.70 -27.15
N LYS A 525 -1.44 -8.80 -26.39
CA LYS A 525 -2.10 -10.04 -26.78
C LYS A 525 -2.81 -10.66 -25.58
N ARG A 526 -4.07 -11.03 -25.76
CA ARG A 526 -4.81 -11.83 -24.78
C ARG A 526 -4.28 -13.26 -24.79
N LEU A 527 -3.91 -13.79 -23.63
CA LEU A 527 -3.43 -15.16 -23.47
C LEU A 527 -4.54 -16.11 -23.02
N SER A 528 -5.46 -15.61 -22.21
CA SER A 528 -6.62 -16.34 -21.69
C SER A 528 -7.76 -15.38 -21.38
N GLY A 529 -8.85 -15.87 -20.78
CA GLY A 529 -9.93 -15.02 -20.25
C GLY A 529 -9.47 -13.98 -19.24
N ILE A 530 -8.38 -14.28 -18.52
CA ILE A 530 -7.90 -13.52 -17.36
C ILE A 530 -6.44 -13.06 -17.46
N ASP A 531 -5.76 -13.32 -18.58
CA ASP A 531 -4.36 -12.94 -18.79
C ASP A 531 -4.14 -12.20 -20.08
N MET A 532 -3.19 -11.27 -20.08
CA MET A 532 -2.60 -10.68 -21.29
C MET A 532 -1.08 -10.60 -21.17
N THR A 533 -0.43 -10.40 -22.30
CA THR A 533 0.98 -10.00 -22.37
C THR A 533 1.09 -8.70 -23.16
N VAL A 534 1.99 -7.83 -22.72
CA VAL A 534 2.33 -6.58 -23.37
C VAL A 534 3.83 -6.56 -23.60
N SER A 535 4.25 -6.49 -24.85
CA SER A 535 5.67 -6.42 -25.22
C SER A 535 5.98 -5.03 -25.75
N VAL A 536 6.87 -4.30 -25.07
CA VAL A 536 7.27 -2.95 -25.43
C VAL A 536 8.61 -2.99 -26.17
N SER A 537 8.70 -2.33 -27.31
CA SER A 537 9.98 -2.18 -28.03
C SER A 537 10.88 -1.18 -27.30
N LYS A 538 12.12 -1.57 -27.00
CA LYS A 538 13.09 -0.68 -26.36
C LYS A 538 13.28 0.60 -27.16
N GLN A 539 13.28 1.75 -26.48
CA GLN A 539 13.60 3.06 -27.00
C GLN A 539 14.79 3.63 -26.24
N GLU A 540 15.75 4.22 -26.94
CA GLU A 540 16.95 4.79 -26.31
C GLU A 540 16.67 6.11 -25.56
N ASP A 541 15.55 6.77 -25.88
CA ASP A 541 15.11 8.03 -25.28
C ASP A 541 14.10 7.87 -24.15
N ALA A 542 13.69 6.62 -23.81
CA ALA A 542 12.75 6.34 -22.72
C ALA A 542 13.47 5.77 -21.48
N LEU A 543 13.16 6.28 -20.31
CA LEU A 543 13.59 5.74 -19.01
C LEU A 543 12.67 4.64 -18.51
N GLY A 544 11.40 4.67 -18.88
CA GLY A 544 10.41 3.69 -18.48
C GLY A 544 9.10 3.85 -19.23
N TYR A 545 8.18 2.94 -18.89
CA TYR A 545 6.87 2.83 -19.55
C TYR A 545 5.79 2.64 -18.51
N ASN A 546 4.61 3.20 -18.78
CA ASN A 546 3.41 2.93 -18.01
C ASN A 546 2.40 2.20 -18.90
N ILE A 547 2.14 0.93 -18.59
CA ILE A 547 1.16 0.10 -19.32
C ILE A 547 -0.21 0.38 -18.72
N LEU A 548 -1.08 1.01 -19.49
CA LEU A 548 -2.44 1.34 -19.11
C LEU A 548 -3.44 0.39 -19.75
N PHE A 549 -4.44 -0.04 -19.00
CA PHE A 549 -5.50 -0.87 -19.54
C PHE A 549 -6.85 -0.60 -18.86
N GLY A 550 -7.93 -0.94 -19.54
CA GLY A 550 -9.29 -0.73 -19.03
C GLY A 550 -10.35 -1.06 -20.06
N SER A 551 -11.62 -0.78 -19.75
CA SER A 551 -12.78 -1.22 -20.50
C SER A 551 -13.03 -0.45 -21.81
N SER A 552 -12.45 0.73 -21.95
CA SER A 552 -12.59 1.55 -23.16
C SER A 552 -11.40 2.52 -23.30
N PRO A 553 -11.19 3.15 -24.47
CA PRO A 553 -10.11 4.13 -24.64
C PRO A 553 -10.14 5.31 -23.66
N GLY A 554 -11.32 5.71 -23.19
CA GLY A 554 -11.49 6.76 -22.18
C GLY A 554 -11.45 6.29 -20.74
N LYS A 555 -11.35 4.98 -20.49
CA LYS A 555 -11.38 4.35 -19.15
C LYS A 555 -10.23 3.36 -18.97
N LEU A 556 -9.00 3.86 -19.14
CA LEU A 556 -7.79 3.09 -18.87
C LEU A 556 -7.39 3.30 -17.41
N TYR A 557 -8.20 2.79 -16.48
CA TYR A 557 -8.06 3.10 -15.05
C TYR A 557 -6.97 2.29 -14.34
N HIS A 558 -6.49 1.22 -14.96
CA HIS A 558 -5.45 0.36 -14.39
C HIS A 558 -4.10 0.66 -15.01
N SER A 559 -3.04 0.58 -14.21
CA SER A 559 -1.69 0.86 -14.69
C SER A 559 -0.67 -0.14 -14.15
N TYR A 560 0.37 -0.39 -14.95
CA TYR A 560 1.54 -1.15 -14.56
C TYR A 560 2.80 -0.42 -15.05
N MET A 561 3.51 0.25 -14.14
CA MET A 561 4.75 0.95 -14.45
C MET A 561 5.92 -0.03 -14.48
N VAL A 562 6.78 0.08 -15.51
CA VAL A 562 8.01 -0.71 -15.69
C VAL A 562 9.17 0.19 -16.12
N PHE A 563 10.39 -0.16 -15.69
CA PHE A 563 11.63 0.57 -16.03
C PHE A 563 12.49 -0.19 -17.05
N SER A 564 11.94 -1.21 -17.68
CA SER A 564 12.59 -1.97 -18.74
C SER A 564 11.62 -2.23 -19.90
N ALA A 565 12.17 -2.34 -21.12
CA ALA A 565 11.42 -2.79 -22.28
C ALA A 565 11.44 -4.31 -22.33
N GLU A 566 10.46 -4.94 -21.71
CA GLU A 566 10.33 -6.39 -21.61
C GLU A 566 8.92 -6.82 -22.02
N GLU A 567 8.75 -8.12 -22.21
CA GLU A 567 7.43 -8.70 -22.24
C GLU A 567 6.89 -8.80 -20.82
N LYS A 568 5.81 -8.08 -20.54
CA LYS A 568 5.14 -8.10 -19.25
C LYS A 568 3.84 -8.91 -19.34
N ARG A 569 3.73 -9.97 -18.53
CA ARG A 569 2.47 -10.66 -18.31
C ARG A 569 1.68 -9.93 -17.25
N ILE A 570 0.39 -9.72 -17.49
CA ILE A 570 -0.57 -9.10 -16.57
C ILE A 570 -1.73 -10.08 -16.40
N GLY A 571 -1.87 -10.60 -15.19
CA GLY A 571 -2.86 -11.61 -14.81
C GLY A 571 -4.12 -11.05 -14.18
N ALA A 572 -4.45 -9.78 -14.42
CA ALA A 572 -5.48 -9.05 -13.69
C ALA A 572 -6.80 -8.86 -14.44
N LEU A 573 -6.99 -9.54 -15.57
CA LEU A 573 -8.20 -9.39 -16.38
C LEU A 573 -9.39 -10.16 -15.77
N ILE A 574 -10.58 -9.78 -16.18
CA ILE A 574 -11.83 -10.47 -15.84
C ILE A 574 -12.35 -11.20 -17.07
N GLU A 575 -12.72 -12.46 -16.90
CA GLU A 575 -13.24 -13.30 -17.97
C GLU A 575 -14.48 -12.68 -18.63
N GLY A 576 -14.54 -12.74 -19.97
CA GLY A 576 -15.67 -12.26 -20.76
C GLY A 576 -15.76 -10.74 -20.90
N ARG A 577 -14.76 -9.98 -20.44
CA ARG A 577 -14.69 -8.52 -20.62
C ARG A 577 -13.76 -8.13 -21.77
N ASP A 578 -14.15 -7.08 -22.50
CA ASP A 578 -13.29 -6.42 -23.48
C ASP A 578 -12.34 -5.46 -22.77
N TYR A 579 -11.12 -5.34 -23.32
CA TYR A 579 -10.10 -4.43 -22.82
C TYR A 579 -9.45 -3.65 -23.94
N TYR A 580 -8.97 -2.47 -23.59
CA TYR A 580 -8.10 -1.62 -24.38
C TYR A 580 -6.78 -1.45 -23.65
N VAL A 581 -5.70 -1.31 -24.40
CA VAL A 581 -4.34 -1.16 -23.86
C VAL A 581 -3.68 0.05 -24.51
N ARG A 582 -2.98 0.85 -23.72
CA ARG A 582 -2.08 1.93 -24.14
C ARG A 582 -0.78 1.79 -23.36
N VAL A 583 0.32 2.11 -23.98
CA VAL A 583 1.61 2.22 -23.28
C VAL A 583 2.09 3.65 -23.43
N ASP A 584 2.35 4.32 -22.32
CA ASP A 584 2.94 5.65 -22.29
C ASP A 584 4.43 5.52 -21.97
N ALA A 585 5.28 6.24 -22.68
CA ALA A 585 6.70 6.31 -22.41
C ALA A 585 7.03 7.58 -21.62
N PHE A 586 8.02 7.52 -20.74
CA PHE A 586 8.49 8.70 -20.02
C PHE A 586 10.02 8.75 -19.93
N ASN A 587 10.53 9.96 -19.80
CA ASN A 587 11.92 10.25 -19.47
C ASN A 587 11.99 11.49 -18.55
N GLU A 588 13.18 12.01 -18.29
CA GLU A 588 13.38 13.20 -17.47
C GLU A 588 12.76 14.48 -18.04
N ASN A 589 12.30 14.48 -19.28
CA ASN A 589 11.77 15.67 -19.97
C ASN A 589 10.23 15.64 -20.11
N GLY A 590 9.59 14.52 -19.81
CA GLY A 590 8.14 14.41 -19.88
C GLY A 590 7.62 13.03 -20.22
N ILE A 591 6.30 12.98 -20.44
CA ILE A 591 5.52 11.79 -20.75
C ILE A 591 5.01 11.93 -22.19
N THR A 592 5.06 10.83 -22.94
CA THR A 592 4.45 10.71 -24.28
C THR A 592 3.43 9.60 -24.27
N GLU A 593 2.18 9.97 -24.51
CA GLU A 593 1.09 9.01 -24.62
C GLU A 593 1.24 8.13 -25.87
N GLY A 594 1.01 6.84 -25.70
CA GLY A 594 0.99 5.89 -26.80
C GLY A 594 -0.34 5.81 -27.52
N VAL A 595 -0.40 4.93 -28.52
CA VAL A 595 -1.64 4.65 -29.25
C VAL A 595 -2.48 3.63 -28.46
N CYS A 596 -3.75 3.96 -28.21
CA CYS A 596 -4.66 3.02 -27.57
C CYS A 596 -5.17 1.98 -28.59
N VAL A 597 -5.08 0.70 -28.26
CA VAL A 597 -5.50 -0.42 -29.10
C VAL A 597 -6.44 -1.36 -28.36
N PRO A 598 -7.40 -2.00 -29.04
CA PRO A 598 -8.19 -3.07 -28.43
C PRO A 598 -7.31 -4.31 -28.19
N LEU A 599 -7.48 -4.94 -27.04
CA LEU A 599 -6.81 -6.20 -26.70
C LEU A 599 -7.49 -7.37 -27.44
N LYS A 600 -6.72 -8.07 -28.26
CA LYS A 600 -7.18 -9.21 -29.07
C LYS A 600 -6.60 -10.54 -28.58
#